data_d74ee0cc3fa0b9ec6ed052e2e757c22c
#
_entry.id   d74ee0cc3fa0b9ec6ed052e2e757c22c
#
_cell.length_a   1.000
_cell.length_b   1.000
_cell.length_c   1.000
_cell.angle_alpha   90.00
_cell.angle_beta   90.00
_cell.angle_gamma   90.00
#
_symmetry.space_group_name_H-M   'P 1'
#
loop_
_entity.id
_entity.type
_entity.pdbx_description
1 polymer ?
#
loop_
_entity_poly.entity_id
_entity_poly.type
_entity_poly.pdbx_seq_one_letter_code
_entity_poly.pdbx_strand_id
1 'polypeptide(L)'
;YILGFTLAIEGIGMVIIWYSIHNTLGMTLQQEIYFAAFHSVSAFCNAGFSTLPGNLGNAAVMQNHNLLFITVSFLIILGGIGFPILVNLKETLFYYLRYLKWKCFGRSSHFPKQVHLYNLNTRIVLIMTAILLVLGTLAIALYEWNNAFAGMEVTGRWVHAFFNATCPRTAGFVSVGLTTLSTQTLLLMIILMIIGGGTQSTA
;
A
#
# COMPACT_ATOMS: atom_id res chain seq x y z
N TYR A 1 7.11 9.79 -19.38
CA TYR A 1 6.17 8.66 -19.31
C TYR A 1 6.07 8.09 -17.88
N ILE A 2 7.19 7.79 -17.21
CA ILE A 2 7.27 7.32 -15.82
C ILE A 2 6.70 8.39 -14.89
N LEU A 3 7.16 9.64 -14.99
CA LEU A 3 6.70 10.75 -14.15
C LEU A 3 5.17 10.95 -14.22
N GLY A 4 4.58 10.89 -15.42
CA GLY A 4 3.12 11.03 -15.55
C GLY A 4 2.34 9.87 -14.91
N PHE A 5 2.93 8.67 -14.90
CA PHE A 5 2.33 7.51 -14.26
C PHE A 5 2.41 7.56 -12.72
N THR A 6 3.56 8.00 -12.18
CA THR A 6 3.71 8.22 -10.72
C THR A 6 2.76 9.29 -10.23
N LEU A 7 2.73 10.46 -10.88
CA LEU A 7 1.82 11.55 -10.53
C LEU A 7 0.33 11.13 -10.58
N ALA A 8 -0.04 10.26 -11.53
CA ALA A 8 -1.40 9.75 -11.60
C ALA A 8 -1.75 8.84 -10.40
N ILE A 9 -0.85 7.93 -10.00
CA ILE A 9 -1.04 7.07 -8.83
C ILE A 9 -1.10 7.91 -7.55
N GLU A 10 -0.15 8.83 -7.38
CA GLU A 10 -0.10 9.74 -6.23
C GLU A 10 -1.34 10.64 -6.18
N GLY A 11 -1.81 11.14 -7.31
CA GLY A 11 -3.04 11.93 -7.41
C GLY A 11 -4.30 11.14 -7.00
N ILE A 12 -4.41 9.89 -7.44
CA ILE A 12 -5.50 8.99 -7.02
C ILE A 12 -5.41 8.73 -5.51
N GLY A 13 -4.22 8.41 -5.01
CA GLY A 13 -3.97 8.19 -3.58
C GLY A 13 -4.35 9.42 -2.75
N MET A 14 -3.94 10.62 -3.19
CA MET A 14 -4.29 11.89 -2.55
C MET A 14 -5.82 12.06 -2.43
N VAL A 15 -6.57 11.82 -3.50
CA VAL A 15 -8.03 11.96 -3.49
C VAL A 15 -8.68 10.99 -2.50
N ILE A 16 -8.23 9.72 -2.47
CA ILE A 16 -8.78 8.72 -1.56
C ILE A 16 -8.41 9.04 -0.10
N ILE A 17 -7.18 9.47 0.17
CA ILE A 17 -6.75 9.90 1.51
C ILE A 17 -7.56 11.11 1.95
N TRP A 18 -7.71 12.13 1.11
CA TRP A 18 -8.52 13.30 1.42
C TRP A 18 -9.97 12.91 1.74
N TYR A 19 -10.59 12.06 0.92
CA TYR A 19 -11.94 11.57 1.18
C TYR A 19 -12.06 10.85 2.53
N SER A 20 -11.04 10.10 2.93
CA SER A 20 -11.01 9.37 4.21
C SER A 20 -10.93 10.28 5.43
N ILE A 21 -10.27 11.45 5.33
CA ILE A 21 -10.07 12.36 6.47
C ILE A 21 -11.00 13.57 6.47
N HIS A 22 -11.76 13.77 5.37
CA HIS A 22 -12.57 14.96 5.18
C HIS A 22 -13.57 15.19 6.33
N ASN A 23 -13.52 16.38 6.92
CA ASN A 23 -14.35 16.81 8.07
C ASN A 23 -14.20 15.98 9.36
N THR A 24 -13.16 15.16 9.50
CA THR A 24 -13.01 14.27 10.67
C THR A 24 -11.91 14.72 11.63
N LEU A 25 -10.83 15.34 11.12
CA LEU A 25 -9.66 15.74 11.92
C LEU A 25 -9.70 17.19 12.42
N GLY A 26 -10.80 17.93 12.17
CA GLY A 26 -10.91 19.35 12.55
C GLY A 26 -9.91 20.28 11.83
N MET A 27 -9.38 19.84 10.68
CA MET A 27 -8.46 20.60 9.84
C MET A 27 -9.23 21.51 8.89
N THR A 28 -8.60 22.60 8.46
CA THR A 28 -9.11 23.41 7.35
C THR A 28 -8.97 22.65 6.02
N LEU A 29 -9.79 22.95 5.02
CA LEU A 29 -9.72 22.30 3.70
C LEU A 29 -8.29 22.34 3.11
N GLN A 30 -7.58 23.46 3.28
CA GLN A 30 -6.20 23.58 2.80
C GLN A 30 -5.25 22.63 3.53
N GLN A 31 -5.42 22.44 4.84
CA GLN A 31 -4.63 21.51 5.64
C GLN A 31 -4.94 20.04 5.28
N GLU A 32 -6.21 19.71 5.03
CA GLU A 32 -6.60 18.37 4.58
C GLU A 32 -5.98 18.01 3.22
N ILE A 33 -6.01 18.94 2.26
CA ILE A 33 -5.41 18.76 0.94
C ILE A 33 -3.89 18.59 1.06
N TYR A 34 -3.23 19.42 1.86
CA TYR A 34 -1.80 19.33 2.11
C TYR A 34 -1.44 17.98 2.77
N PHE A 35 -2.21 17.57 3.79
CA PHE A 35 -2.04 16.29 4.46
C PHE A 35 -2.15 15.12 3.46
N ALA A 36 -3.22 15.12 2.66
CA ALA A 36 -3.47 14.05 1.69
C ALA A 36 -2.38 13.97 0.61
N ALA A 37 -1.96 15.11 0.07
CA ALA A 37 -0.89 15.18 -0.91
C ALA A 37 0.44 14.69 -0.32
N PHE A 38 0.81 15.18 0.87
CA PHE A 38 2.04 14.81 1.53
C PHE A 38 2.12 13.30 1.82
N HIS A 39 1.04 12.73 2.40
CA HIS A 39 1.03 11.29 2.74
C HIS A 39 0.96 10.40 1.50
N SER A 40 0.30 10.83 0.42
CA SER A 40 0.29 10.09 -0.83
C SER A 40 1.69 9.99 -1.44
N VAL A 41 2.40 11.10 -1.55
CA VAL A 41 3.78 11.13 -2.06
C VAL A 41 4.72 10.35 -1.13
N SER A 42 4.65 10.61 0.18
CA SER A 42 5.48 9.94 1.19
C SER A 42 5.28 8.41 1.17
N ALA A 43 4.04 7.94 0.96
CA ALA A 43 3.72 6.53 0.88
C ALA A 43 4.24 5.88 -0.42
N PHE A 44 4.02 6.52 -1.56
CA PHE A 44 4.47 5.99 -2.84
C PHE A 44 6.01 5.99 -2.97
N CYS A 45 6.66 7.03 -2.44
CA CYS A 45 8.13 7.10 -2.37
C CYS A 45 8.73 6.25 -1.25
N ASN A 46 7.94 5.50 -0.48
CA ASN A 46 8.37 4.72 0.68
C ASN A 46 9.22 5.53 1.69
N ALA A 47 8.90 6.82 1.85
CA ALA A 47 9.67 7.72 2.71
C ALA A 47 9.27 7.63 4.20
N GLY A 48 8.01 7.28 4.50
CA GLY A 48 7.52 7.06 5.86
C GLY A 48 7.33 8.30 6.72
N PHE A 49 7.46 9.49 6.14
CA PHE A 49 7.24 10.74 6.84
C PHE A 49 5.75 11.06 6.98
N SER A 50 5.38 11.60 8.13
CA SER A 50 4.04 12.09 8.41
C SER A 50 4.08 13.52 8.94
N THR A 51 3.03 14.29 8.68
CA THR A 51 2.83 15.63 9.24
C THR A 51 2.24 15.58 10.66
N LEU A 52 1.85 14.40 11.12
CA LEU A 52 1.29 14.20 12.46
C LEU A 52 2.37 13.85 13.49
N PRO A 53 2.27 14.37 14.71
CA PRO A 53 3.10 13.91 15.82
C PRO A 53 2.77 12.44 16.14
N GLY A 54 3.80 11.60 16.24
CA GLY A 54 3.62 10.15 16.42
C GLY A 54 3.33 9.37 15.15
N ASN A 55 3.55 9.98 13.96
CA ASN A 55 3.30 9.39 12.65
C ASN A 55 1.80 9.05 12.46
N LEU A 56 1.44 8.01 11.73
CA LEU A 56 0.05 7.58 11.56
C LEU A 56 -0.50 6.82 12.81
N GLY A 57 0.34 6.56 13.82
CA GLY A 57 -0.08 6.07 15.13
C GLY A 57 -0.74 7.11 16.03
N ASN A 58 -1.01 8.32 15.52
CA ASN A 58 -1.75 9.34 16.24
C ASN A 58 -3.18 8.86 16.52
N ALA A 59 -3.64 9.01 17.78
CA ALA A 59 -4.95 8.54 18.23
C ALA A 59 -6.13 9.09 17.41
N ALA A 60 -5.99 10.31 16.86
CA ALA A 60 -7.03 10.93 16.04
C ALA A 60 -7.27 10.18 14.71
N VAL A 61 -6.24 9.49 14.19
CA VAL A 61 -6.30 8.80 12.90
C VAL A 61 -6.47 7.30 13.06
N MET A 62 -5.88 6.72 14.12
CA MET A 62 -5.71 5.28 14.30
C MET A 62 -7.03 4.50 14.35
N GLN A 63 -8.09 5.03 14.99
CA GLN A 63 -9.30 4.25 15.27
C GLN A 63 -10.37 4.32 14.17
N ASN A 64 -10.44 5.42 13.40
CA ASN A 64 -11.60 5.68 12.54
C ASN A 64 -11.28 5.77 11.04
N HIS A 65 -10.00 5.64 10.64
CA HIS A 65 -9.59 5.89 9.26
C HIS A 65 -9.00 4.65 8.57
N ASN A 66 -9.70 3.52 8.64
CA ASN A 66 -9.26 2.27 8.00
C ASN A 66 -8.94 2.44 6.50
N LEU A 67 -9.71 3.28 5.79
CA LEU A 67 -9.50 3.55 4.37
C LEU A 67 -8.16 4.26 4.12
N LEU A 68 -7.73 5.17 5.00
CA LEU A 68 -6.43 5.81 4.92
C LEU A 68 -5.31 4.77 5.01
N PHE A 69 -5.34 3.89 6.03
CA PHE A 69 -4.31 2.85 6.21
C PHE A 69 -4.23 1.88 5.04
N ILE A 70 -5.38 1.46 4.50
CA ILE A 70 -5.44 0.61 3.31
C ILE A 70 -4.83 1.34 2.10
N THR A 71 -5.19 2.60 1.87
CA THR A 71 -4.69 3.38 0.74
C THR A 71 -3.19 3.59 0.82
N VAL A 72 -2.68 3.98 2.00
CA VAL A 72 -1.25 4.13 2.24
C VAL A 72 -0.51 2.81 2.03
N SER A 73 -1.03 1.67 2.53
CA SER A 73 -0.46 0.35 2.29
C SER A 73 -0.35 0.02 0.80
N PHE A 74 -1.40 0.28 0.03
CA PHE A 74 -1.37 0.04 -1.42
C PHE A 74 -0.36 0.93 -2.15
N LEU A 75 -0.25 2.21 -1.76
CA LEU A 75 0.76 3.12 -2.32
C LEU A 75 2.18 2.63 -2.03
N ILE A 76 2.46 2.19 -0.79
CA ILE A 76 3.73 1.59 -0.39
C ILE A 76 4.04 0.34 -1.22
N ILE A 77 3.07 -0.55 -1.40
CA ILE A 77 3.24 -1.77 -2.20
C ILE A 77 3.55 -1.42 -3.64
N LEU A 78 2.82 -0.49 -4.24
CA LEU A 78 3.05 -0.06 -5.62
C LEU A 78 4.43 0.58 -5.79
N GLY A 79 4.85 1.45 -4.86
CA GLY A 79 6.19 2.03 -4.85
C GLY A 79 7.29 0.97 -4.67
N GLY A 80 7.09 0.04 -3.74
CA GLY A 80 8.06 -1.00 -3.39
C GLY A 80 8.21 -2.14 -4.41
N ILE A 81 7.28 -2.30 -5.35
CA ILE A 81 7.38 -3.34 -6.40
C ILE A 81 8.41 -3.00 -7.48
N GLY A 82 8.58 -1.70 -7.78
CA GLY A 82 9.53 -1.21 -8.79
C GLY A 82 8.90 -0.85 -10.14
N PHE A 83 9.47 0.18 -10.78
CA PHE A 83 8.95 0.75 -12.02
C PHE A 83 8.82 -0.22 -13.19
N PRO A 84 9.80 -1.10 -13.49
CA PRO A 84 9.67 -2.02 -14.62
C PRO A 84 8.47 -2.95 -14.46
N ILE A 85 8.16 -3.35 -13.22
CA ILE A 85 7.04 -4.22 -12.92
C ILE A 85 5.72 -3.45 -13.02
N LEU A 86 5.68 -2.20 -12.55
CA LEU A 86 4.51 -1.32 -12.68
C LEU A 86 4.16 -1.06 -14.16
N VAL A 87 5.18 -0.85 -15.01
CA VAL A 87 4.97 -0.69 -16.46
C VAL A 87 4.40 -1.98 -17.06
N ASN A 88 4.95 -3.13 -16.72
CA ASN A 88 4.46 -4.42 -17.20
C ASN A 88 3.03 -4.73 -16.72
N LEU A 89 2.70 -4.41 -15.46
CA LEU A 89 1.34 -4.51 -14.94
C LEU A 89 0.36 -3.60 -15.69
N LYS A 90 0.76 -2.37 -15.98
CA LYS A 90 -0.04 -1.44 -16.77
C LYS A 90 -0.33 -1.99 -18.17
N GLU A 91 0.69 -2.45 -18.88
CA GLU A 91 0.53 -3.04 -20.22
C GLU A 91 -0.42 -4.24 -20.17
N THR A 92 -0.26 -5.09 -19.18
CA THR A 92 -1.13 -6.25 -18.93
C THR A 92 -2.57 -5.82 -18.66
N LEU A 93 -2.78 -4.81 -17.80
CA LEU A 93 -4.10 -4.28 -17.49
C LEU A 93 -4.78 -3.71 -18.74
N PHE A 94 -4.05 -2.90 -19.53
CA PHE A 94 -4.59 -2.35 -20.78
C PHE A 94 -4.91 -3.45 -21.80
N TYR A 95 -4.11 -4.52 -21.88
CA TYR A 95 -4.43 -5.67 -22.70
C TYR A 95 -5.73 -6.33 -22.28
N TYR A 96 -5.93 -6.59 -20.98
CA TYR A 96 -7.18 -7.18 -20.46
C TYR A 96 -8.38 -6.26 -20.64
N LEU A 97 -8.25 -4.96 -20.42
CA LEU A 97 -9.32 -3.99 -20.66
C LEU A 97 -9.72 -3.95 -22.15
N ARG A 98 -8.73 -3.99 -23.06
CA ARG A 98 -8.97 -4.07 -24.49
C ARG A 98 -9.62 -5.39 -24.89
N TYR A 99 -9.19 -6.49 -24.29
CA TYR A 99 -9.79 -7.81 -24.48
C TYR A 99 -11.25 -7.85 -24.00
N LEU A 100 -11.54 -7.28 -22.82
CA LEU A 100 -12.92 -7.18 -22.30
C LEU A 100 -13.80 -6.30 -23.21
N LYS A 101 -13.29 -5.14 -23.65
CA LYS A 101 -13.99 -4.31 -24.63
C LYS A 101 -14.28 -5.08 -25.93
N TRP A 102 -13.30 -5.80 -26.44
CA TRP A 102 -13.46 -6.62 -27.64
C TRP A 102 -14.49 -7.72 -27.41
N LYS A 103 -14.46 -8.40 -26.26
CA LYS A 103 -15.43 -9.46 -25.93
C LYS A 103 -16.86 -8.93 -25.78
N CYS A 104 -17.04 -7.73 -25.23
CA CYS A 104 -18.36 -7.12 -25.02
C CYS A 104 -18.92 -6.43 -26.29
N PHE A 105 -18.06 -5.85 -27.13
CA PHE A 105 -18.48 -5.02 -28.27
C PHE A 105 -17.91 -5.47 -29.63
N GLY A 106 -17.00 -6.44 -29.65
CA GLY A 106 -16.27 -6.86 -30.84
C GLY A 106 -17.06 -7.79 -31.73
N ARG A 107 -17.54 -7.26 -32.86
CA ARG A 107 -18.09 -8.04 -33.97
C ARG A 107 -16.92 -8.52 -34.84
N SER A 108 -16.52 -9.81 -34.70
CA SER A 108 -15.73 -10.54 -35.69
C SER A 108 -14.39 -9.91 -36.13
N SER A 109 -13.39 -9.93 -35.29
CA SER A 109 -11.98 -9.88 -35.69
C SER A 109 -11.11 -10.65 -34.68
N HIS A 110 -10.08 -11.35 -35.19
CA HIS A 110 -9.13 -12.08 -34.32
C HIS A 110 -8.41 -11.08 -33.39
N PHE A 111 -8.58 -11.23 -32.07
CA PHE A 111 -7.82 -10.46 -31.10
C PHE A 111 -6.38 -11.01 -31.04
N PRO A 112 -5.33 -10.18 -31.23
CA PRO A 112 -3.96 -10.64 -31.20
C PRO A 112 -3.60 -11.19 -29.83
N LYS A 113 -3.36 -12.50 -29.74
CA LYS A 113 -2.98 -13.17 -28.50
C LYS A 113 -1.51 -12.85 -28.22
N GLN A 114 -1.25 -12.02 -27.20
CA GLN A 114 0.13 -11.83 -26.73
C GLN A 114 0.57 -13.06 -25.92
N VAL A 115 1.71 -13.64 -26.33
CA VAL A 115 2.20 -14.92 -25.80
C VAL A 115 2.90 -14.74 -24.44
N HIS A 116 3.44 -13.55 -24.13
CA HIS A 116 4.16 -13.28 -22.89
C HIS A 116 3.66 -11.97 -22.26
N LEU A 117 2.61 -12.05 -21.43
CA LEU A 117 2.06 -10.90 -20.68
C LEU A 117 2.90 -10.54 -19.45
N TYR A 118 3.53 -11.53 -18.82
CA TYR A 118 4.33 -11.35 -17.63
C TYR A 118 5.79 -11.79 -17.85
N ASN A 119 6.73 -10.90 -17.62
CA ASN A 119 8.12 -11.25 -17.51
C ASN A 119 8.37 -12.13 -16.26
N LEU A 120 9.34 -13.05 -16.34
CA LEU A 120 9.67 -13.95 -15.22
C LEU A 120 9.95 -13.16 -13.93
N ASN A 121 10.68 -12.06 -14.03
CA ASN A 121 10.98 -11.17 -12.90
C ASN A 121 9.69 -10.61 -12.27
N THR A 122 8.76 -10.10 -13.09
CA THR A 122 7.46 -9.59 -12.62
C THR A 122 6.69 -10.65 -11.85
N ARG A 123 6.65 -11.88 -12.37
CA ARG A 123 5.96 -13.00 -11.72
C ARG A 123 6.57 -13.35 -10.37
N ILE A 124 7.91 -13.45 -10.29
CA ILE A 124 8.62 -13.78 -9.05
C ILE A 124 8.35 -12.70 -7.99
N VAL A 125 8.54 -11.41 -8.34
CA VAL A 125 8.35 -10.31 -7.38
C VAL A 125 6.91 -10.22 -6.89
N LEU A 126 5.91 -10.38 -7.76
CA LEU A 126 4.51 -10.35 -7.36
C LEU A 126 4.16 -11.50 -6.42
N ILE A 127 4.60 -12.73 -6.73
CA ILE A 127 4.35 -13.90 -5.89
C ILE A 127 5.02 -13.73 -4.53
N MET A 128 6.30 -13.34 -4.49
CA MET A 128 7.04 -13.13 -3.25
C MET A 128 6.42 -12.02 -2.40
N THR A 129 6.02 -10.90 -3.04
CA THR A 129 5.33 -9.82 -2.34
C THR A 129 4.01 -10.30 -1.74
N ALA A 130 3.19 -11.04 -2.49
CA ALA A 130 1.93 -11.56 -1.98
C ALA A 130 2.14 -12.55 -0.81
N ILE A 131 3.09 -13.48 -0.92
CA ILE A 131 3.41 -14.43 0.14
C ILE A 131 3.85 -13.71 1.41
N LEU A 132 4.78 -12.75 1.31
CA LEU A 132 5.30 -12.01 2.46
C LEU A 132 4.21 -11.15 3.12
N LEU A 133 3.34 -10.51 2.33
CA LEU A 133 2.22 -9.74 2.87
C LEU A 133 1.20 -10.63 3.57
N VAL A 134 0.81 -11.75 2.98
CA VAL A 134 -0.16 -12.67 3.59
C VAL A 134 0.40 -13.27 4.87
N LEU A 135 1.59 -13.85 4.82
CA LEU A 135 2.22 -14.48 5.99
C LEU A 135 2.53 -13.44 7.08
N GLY A 136 3.05 -12.26 6.71
CA GLY A 136 3.31 -11.16 7.64
C GLY A 136 2.04 -10.66 8.31
N THR A 137 0.97 -10.45 7.55
CA THR A 137 -0.33 -10.00 8.10
C THR A 137 -0.91 -11.02 9.06
N LEU A 138 -0.91 -12.31 8.70
CA LEU A 138 -1.42 -13.38 9.56
C LEU A 138 -0.62 -13.49 10.86
N ALA A 139 0.71 -13.46 10.77
CA ALA A 139 1.57 -13.56 11.94
C ALA A 139 1.39 -12.35 12.88
N ILE A 140 1.38 -11.11 12.34
CA ILE A 140 1.15 -9.91 13.15
C ILE A 140 -0.25 -9.92 13.76
N ALA A 141 -1.27 -10.31 13.00
CA ALA A 141 -2.62 -10.44 13.54
C ALA A 141 -2.66 -11.44 14.71
N LEU A 142 -2.01 -12.60 14.59
CA LEU A 142 -1.97 -13.60 15.65
C LEU A 142 -1.27 -13.09 16.92
N TYR A 143 -0.13 -12.39 16.77
CA TYR A 143 0.63 -11.92 17.93
C TYR A 143 0.00 -10.70 18.61
N GLU A 144 -0.61 -9.80 17.84
CA GLU A 144 -1.10 -8.51 18.36
C GLU A 144 -2.61 -8.47 18.59
N TRP A 145 -3.35 -9.54 18.28
CA TRP A 145 -4.81 -9.56 18.34
C TRP A 145 -5.38 -9.14 19.70
N ASN A 146 -4.78 -9.65 20.78
CA ASN A 146 -5.16 -9.37 22.16
C ASN A 146 -4.16 -8.46 22.90
N ASN A 147 -3.16 -7.92 22.18
CA ASN A 147 -2.14 -7.02 22.71
C ASN A 147 -2.35 -5.61 22.15
N ALA A 148 -1.54 -5.15 21.22
CA ALA A 148 -1.59 -3.79 20.68
C ALA A 148 -2.89 -3.46 19.95
N PHE A 149 -3.62 -4.45 19.43
CA PHE A 149 -4.89 -4.27 18.71
C PHE A 149 -6.13 -4.55 19.57
N ALA A 150 -6.00 -4.86 20.86
CA ALA A 150 -7.10 -5.29 21.74
C ALA A 150 -8.26 -4.27 21.81
N GLY A 151 -7.94 -2.98 21.76
CA GLY A 151 -8.94 -1.88 21.80
C GLY A 151 -9.59 -1.54 20.47
N MET A 152 -9.22 -2.21 19.37
CA MET A 152 -9.72 -1.90 18.03
C MET A 152 -10.89 -2.81 17.62
N GLU A 153 -11.73 -2.32 16.73
CA GLU A 153 -12.73 -3.12 16.04
C GLU A 153 -12.08 -4.23 15.21
N VAL A 154 -12.78 -5.34 14.97
CA VAL A 154 -12.25 -6.50 14.22
C VAL A 154 -11.72 -6.11 12.84
N THR A 155 -12.43 -5.25 12.11
CA THR A 155 -11.99 -4.70 10.82
C THR A 155 -10.70 -3.90 10.94
N GLY A 156 -10.60 -3.06 11.98
CA GLY A 156 -9.39 -2.29 12.27
C GLY A 156 -8.18 -3.17 12.58
N ARG A 157 -8.35 -4.25 13.36
CA ARG A 157 -7.26 -5.20 13.67
C ARG A 157 -6.63 -5.78 12.42
N TRP A 158 -7.45 -6.22 11.44
CA TRP A 158 -6.94 -6.73 10.16
C TRP A 158 -6.24 -5.66 9.32
N VAL A 159 -6.81 -4.46 9.28
CA VAL A 159 -6.22 -3.33 8.54
C VAL A 159 -4.87 -2.94 9.12
N HIS A 160 -4.77 -2.82 10.46
CA HIS A 160 -3.50 -2.49 11.12
C HIS A 160 -2.48 -3.62 11.03
N ALA A 161 -2.91 -4.90 11.07
CA ALA A 161 -2.02 -6.04 10.82
C ALA A 161 -1.43 -6.00 9.40
N PHE A 162 -2.26 -5.74 8.38
CA PHE A 162 -1.83 -5.59 7.00
C PHE A 162 -0.89 -4.38 6.82
N PHE A 163 -1.21 -3.25 7.42
CA PHE A 163 -0.38 -2.06 7.38
C PHE A 163 1.00 -2.31 8.00
N ASN A 164 1.04 -2.92 9.20
CA ASN A 164 2.29 -3.23 9.89
C ASN A 164 3.10 -4.35 9.23
N ALA A 165 2.48 -5.20 8.39
CA ALA A 165 3.20 -6.14 7.52
C ALA A 165 3.80 -5.47 6.29
N THR A 166 3.18 -4.37 5.82
CA THR A 166 3.62 -3.63 4.63
C THR A 166 4.76 -2.66 4.94
N CYS A 167 4.67 -1.93 6.05
CA CYS A 167 5.59 -0.83 6.40
C CYS A 167 7.05 -1.26 6.59
N PRO A 168 7.40 -2.42 7.19
CA PRO A 168 8.79 -2.84 7.39
C PRO A 168 9.53 -3.07 6.07
N ARG A 169 8.82 -3.26 4.98
CA ARG A 169 9.40 -3.47 3.65
C ARG A 169 9.82 -2.17 2.98
N THR A 170 10.45 -1.24 3.72
CA THR A 170 11.09 -0.01 3.25
C THR A 170 10.30 1.30 3.45
N ALA A 171 9.07 1.27 3.97
CA ALA A 171 8.25 2.49 4.04
C ALA A 171 8.42 3.32 5.32
N GLY A 172 8.69 2.69 6.47
CA GLY A 172 8.96 3.40 7.72
C GLY A 172 7.77 4.06 8.41
N PHE A 173 6.54 3.91 7.94
CA PHE A 173 5.36 4.38 8.65
C PHE A 173 5.06 3.53 9.89
N VAL A 174 4.48 4.17 10.90
CA VAL A 174 4.09 3.53 12.17
C VAL A 174 2.62 3.80 12.42
N SER A 175 1.82 2.74 12.62
CA SER A 175 0.41 2.85 13.00
C SER A 175 0.18 2.60 14.48
N VAL A 176 1.10 1.91 15.14
CA VAL A 176 1.07 1.60 16.57
C VAL A 176 2.47 1.81 17.11
N GLY A 177 2.61 2.37 18.30
CA GLY A 177 3.93 2.59 18.91
C GLY A 177 4.75 1.31 18.97
N LEU A 178 6.01 1.35 18.53
CA LEU A 178 6.90 0.18 18.53
C LEU A 178 7.10 -0.41 19.92
N THR A 179 6.96 0.41 20.96
CA THR A 179 7.08 -0.01 22.37
C THR A 179 5.88 -0.82 22.87
N THR A 180 4.73 -0.77 22.19
CA THR A 180 3.53 -1.53 22.55
C THR A 180 3.44 -2.87 21.83
N LEU A 181 4.29 -3.09 20.82
CA LEU A 181 4.34 -4.33 20.06
C LEU A 181 5.08 -5.43 20.82
N SER A 182 4.65 -6.68 20.64
CA SER A 182 5.31 -7.86 21.21
C SER A 182 6.70 -8.07 20.58
N THR A 183 7.60 -8.71 21.34
CA THR A 183 8.95 -9.05 20.87
C THR A 183 8.91 -9.91 19.62
N GLN A 184 7.94 -10.81 19.49
CA GLN A 184 7.74 -11.68 18.33
C GLN A 184 7.43 -10.86 17.06
N THR A 185 6.55 -9.85 17.19
CA THR A 185 6.23 -8.93 16.09
C THR A 185 7.46 -8.11 15.69
N LEU A 186 8.24 -7.62 16.64
CA LEU A 186 9.46 -6.86 16.34
C LEU A 186 10.50 -7.72 15.61
N LEU A 187 10.70 -8.98 16.02
CA LEU A 187 11.58 -9.92 15.32
C LEU A 187 11.09 -10.19 13.88
N LEU A 188 9.78 -10.39 13.71
CA LEU A 188 9.18 -10.57 12.38
C LEU A 188 9.40 -9.33 11.50
N MET A 189 9.21 -8.12 12.04
CA MET A 189 9.46 -6.88 11.32
C MET A 189 10.93 -6.77 10.88
N ILE A 190 11.90 -7.15 11.71
CA ILE A 190 13.32 -7.19 11.35
C ILE A 190 13.55 -8.13 10.16
N ILE A 191 12.94 -9.31 10.17
CA ILE A 191 13.05 -10.26 9.05
C ILE A 191 12.47 -9.65 7.76
N LEU A 192 11.31 -9.00 7.84
CA LEU A 192 10.68 -8.33 6.70
C LEU A 192 11.54 -7.16 6.18
N MET A 193 12.22 -6.42 7.07
CA MET A 193 13.15 -5.34 6.70
C MET A 193 14.36 -5.86 5.93
N ILE A 194 14.92 -7.02 6.33
CA ILE A 194 16.06 -7.64 5.64
C ILE A 194 15.70 -8.03 4.20
N ILE A 195 14.47 -8.51 3.98
CA ILE A 195 13.99 -8.89 2.64
C ILE A 195 13.75 -7.63 1.78
N GLY A 196 13.23 -6.56 2.38
CA GLY A 196 13.04 -5.25 1.76
C GLY A 196 12.08 -5.20 0.57
N GLY A 197 12.26 -4.21 -0.29
CA GLY A 197 11.48 -3.97 -1.51
C GLY A 197 12.07 -4.65 -2.75
N GLY A 198 11.41 -4.45 -3.89
CA GLY A 198 11.90 -4.95 -5.19
C GLY A 198 13.08 -4.15 -5.74
N THR A 199 13.86 -4.76 -6.62
CA THR A 199 14.93 -4.05 -7.37
C THR A 199 14.32 -2.96 -8.25
N GLN A 200 14.96 -1.79 -8.29
CA GLN A 200 14.49 -0.59 -9.03
C GLN A 200 13.13 -0.06 -8.51
N SER A 201 12.85 -0.24 -7.22
CA SER A 201 11.72 0.40 -6.54
C SER A 201 12.04 1.86 -6.19
N THR A 202 11.05 2.60 -5.68
CA THR A 202 11.25 3.92 -5.07
C THR A 202 11.86 3.82 -3.67
N ALA A 203 12.01 2.61 -3.17
CA ALA A 203 12.54 2.31 -1.84
C ALA A 203 14.05 2.15 -1.85
#